data_dc195a6fc8f3416e84ddf31c2e68afce
#
_entry.id   dc195a6fc8f3416e84ddf31c2e68afce
#
_cell.length_a   1.000
_cell.length_b   1.000
_cell.length_c   1.000
_cell.angle_alpha   90.00
_cell.angle_beta   90.00
_cell.angle_gamma   90.00
#
_symmetry.space_group_name_H-M   'P 1'
#
loop_
_entity.id
_entity.type
_entity.pdbx_description
1 polymer ?
#
loop_
_entity_poly.entity_id
_entity_poly.type
_entity_poly.pdbx_seq_one_letter_code
_entity_poly.pdbx_strand_id
1 'polypeptide(L)'
;MGYKPPDGYALDIEVYRVAELRRRAGDVEQRGFERADFHCLFYVTAGRYAHIVDFELHDCQRGSLIVLQPGQVHHFGDLSECDGWALILRSEVLPARAANAAKVSDIEAMKQLEGLPSKLALRAGAQLAATEAFERMARDAGRPASRAVNALLRSQLEALVIRLHIDSTIPNDAIAEPAQLQRFRQYRTLVEREFTRWHTVALYAAELGCSEKSLSRAARTMADRSAKAILTDRVVLEAKRLLAHSLLPVANIGYELGFSEPTNFVKFFRRETRLTPGAFRKQMSAGTPRPASNQRIPPSRLS
;
A
#
# COMPACT_ATOMS: atom_id res chain seq x y z
N MET A 1 -13.33 -8.18 0.55
CA MET A 1 -13.78 -8.75 1.85
C MET A 1 -13.06 -8.02 2.96
N GLY A 2 -13.80 -7.54 3.97
CA GLY A 2 -13.17 -6.96 5.14
C GLY A 2 -12.44 -8.03 5.96
N TYR A 3 -11.33 -7.65 6.58
CA TYR A 3 -10.65 -8.49 7.53
C TYR A 3 -11.59 -8.87 8.68
N LYS A 4 -11.74 -10.15 8.93
CA LYS A 4 -12.49 -10.67 10.08
C LYS A 4 -11.50 -11.25 11.09
N PRO A 5 -11.33 -10.61 12.25
CA PRO A 5 -10.53 -11.18 13.31
C PRO A 5 -11.14 -12.51 13.79
N PRO A 6 -10.36 -13.39 14.44
CA PRO A 6 -10.91 -14.56 15.13
C PRO A 6 -12.00 -14.16 16.12
N ASP A 7 -12.99 -15.05 16.32
CA ASP A 7 -14.08 -14.80 17.26
C ASP A 7 -13.52 -14.48 18.65
N GLY A 8 -13.98 -13.37 19.22
CA GLY A 8 -13.53 -12.88 20.52
C GLY A 8 -12.19 -12.13 20.54
N TYR A 9 -11.54 -11.92 19.39
CA TYR A 9 -10.30 -11.14 19.33
C TYR A 9 -10.58 -9.63 19.51
N ALA A 10 -10.18 -9.08 20.65
CA ALA A 10 -10.53 -7.72 21.06
C ALA A 10 -9.37 -6.71 20.93
N LEU A 11 -8.18 -7.15 20.46
CA LEU A 11 -7.03 -6.26 20.27
C LEU A 11 -7.06 -5.59 18.90
N ASP A 12 -6.42 -4.43 18.81
CA ASP A 12 -6.37 -3.61 17.61
C ASP A 12 -5.40 -4.14 16.54
N ILE A 13 -4.36 -4.83 17.02
CA ILE A 13 -3.28 -5.38 16.22
C ILE A 13 -3.28 -6.89 16.39
N GLU A 14 -3.34 -7.62 15.29
CA GLU A 14 -3.15 -9.07 15.29
C GLU A 14 -1.78 -9.39 14.68
N VAL A 15 -1.03 -10.28 15.32
CA VAL A 15 0.28 -10.76 14.85
C VAL A 15 0.32 -12.27 14.88
N TYR A 16 0.62 -12.90 13.76
CA TYR A 16 0.67 -14.35 13.63
C TYR A 16 1.67 -14.82 12.58
N ARG A 17 2.03 -16.10 12.63
CA ARG A 17 2.91 -16.76 11.65
C ARG A 17 2.21 -16.97 10.31
N VAL A 18 2.97 -16.98 9.23
CA VAL A 18 2.47 -17.33 7.87
C VAL A 18 1.83 -18.70 7.86
N ALA A 19 2.34 -19.67 8.64
CA ALA A 19 1.72 -20.98 8.82
C ALA A 19 0.26 -20.90 9.32
N GLU A 20 -0.04 -19.93 10.18
CA GLU A 20 -1.39 -19.66 10.67
C GLU A 20 -2.26 -19.05 9.55
N LEU A 21 -1.72 -18.14 8.75
CA LEU A 21 -2.41 -17.59 7.58
C LEU A 21 -2.82 -18.72 6.62
N ARG A 22 -1.91 -19.62 6.30
CA ARG A 22 -2.20 -20.78 5.45
C ARG A 22 -3.33 -21.64 6.00
N ARG A 23 -3.33 -21.89 7.32
CA ARG A 23 -4.36 -22.71 7.97
C ARG A 23 -5.73 -22.04 7.95
N ARG A 24 -5.80 -20.71 8.20
CA ARG A 24 -7.05 -19.95 8.23
C ARG A 24 -7.62 -19.68 6.85
N ALA A 25 -6.75 -19.45 5.90
CA ALA A 25 -7.13 -18.96 4.59
C ALA A 25 -7.48 -20.09 3.60
N GLY A 26 -7.15 -21.35 3.93
CA GLY A 26 -7.26 -22.47 2.98
C GLY A 26 -6.32 -22.23 1.79
N ASP A 27 -6.76 -22.58 0.61
CA ASP A 27 -5.98 -22.37 -0.61
C ASP A 27 -5.99 -20.88 -0.99
N VAL A 28 -5.02 -20.13 -0.46
CA VAL A 28 -4.92 -18.66 -0.65
C VAL A 28 -4.70 -18.32 -2.12
N GLU A 29 -4.05 -19.20 -2.87
CA GLU A 29 -3.76 -19.03 -4.29
C GLU A 29 -5.04 -19.04 -5.15
N GLN A 30 -6.08 -19.77 -4.72
CA GLN A 30 -7.37 -19.82 -5.42
C GLN A 30 -8.26 -18.60 -5.15
N ARG A 31 -7.92 -17.76 -4.17
CA ARG A 31 -8.61 -16.51 -3.94
C ARG A 31 -8.17 -15.52 -5.00
N GLY A 32 -9.10 -14.91 -5.69
CA GLY A 32 -8.84 -13.83 -6.63
C GLY A 32 -8.22 -12.59 -5.94
N PHE A 33 -8.13 -11.50 -6.65
CA PHE A 33 -7.71 -10.23 -6.07
C PHE A 33 -8.62 -9.81 -4.92
N GLU A 34 -8.04 -9.50 -3.77
CA GLU A 34 -8.75 -8.98 -2.59
C GLU A 34 -8.39 -7.51 -2.38
N ARG A 35 -9.35 -6.71 -1.91
CA ARG A 35 -9.10 -5.33 -1.50
C ARG A 35 -8.94 -5.27 0.00
N ALA A 36 -7.78 -4.84 0.48
CA ALA A 36 -7.51 -4.65 1.89
C ALA A 36 -8.31 -3.45 2.43
N ASP A 37 -8.96 -3.61 3.56
CA ASP A 37 -9.58 -2.53 4.36
C ASP A 37 -8.82 -2.28 5.67
N PHE A 38 -7.62 -2.83 5.77
CA PHE A 38 -6.72 -2.81 6.92
C PHE A 38 -5.29 -2.52 6.46
N HIS A 39 -4.42 -2.14 7.41
CA HIS A 39 -2.98 -2.14 7.16
C HIS A 39 -2.40 -3.52 7.47
N CYS A 40 -1.51 -4.00 6.61
CA CYS A 40 -0.81 -5.25 6.87
C CYS A 40 0.70 -5.09 6.61
N LEU A 41 1.49 -5.64 7.53
CA LEU A 41 2.92 -5.86 7.35
C LEU A 41 3.12 -7.37 7.20
N PHE A 42 3.61 -7.80 6.03
CA PHE A 42 3.93 -9.21 5.77
C PHE A 42 5.43 -9.37 5.63
N TYR A 43 6.07 -9.99 6.61
CA TYR A 43 7.52 -10.12 6.71
C TYR A 43 7.97 -11.55 6.47
N VAL A 44 8.86 -11.76 5.50
CA VAL A 44 9.39 -13.08 5.11
C VAL A 44 10.67 -13.39 5.88
N THR A 45 10.66 -14.47 6.68
CA THR A 45 11.83 -14.94 7.43
C THR A 45 12.54 -16.11 6.75
N ALA A 46 11.82 -16.89 5.92
CA ALA A 46 12.37 -18.02 5.16
C ALA A 46 11.56 -18.28 3.89
N GLY A 47 12.19 -18.92 2.90
CA GLY A 47 11.56 -19.26 1.64
C GLY A 47 11.32 -18.06 0.74
N ARG A 48 10.38 -18.23 -0.20
CA ARG A 48 10.00 -17.20 -1.17
C ARG A 48 8.56 -17.37 -1.61
N TYR A 49 7.94 -16.30 -2.09
CA TYR A 49 6.62 -16.31 -2.72
C TYR A 49 6.45 -15.06 -3.60
N ALA A 50 5.49 -15.11 -4.51
CA ALA A 50 5.09 -13.97 -5.31
C ALA A 50 3.90 -13.25 -4.66
N HIS A 51 3.95 -11.91 -4.56
CA HIS A 51 2.85 -11.09 -4.09
C HIS A 51 2.51 -10.04 -5.13
N ILE A 52 1.26 -9.92 -5.50
CA ILE A 52 0.80 -8.85 -6.37
C ILE A 52 0.13 -7.80 -5.49
N VAL A 53 0.61 -6.56 -5.58
CA VAL A 53 0.02 -5.41 -4.89
C VAL A 53 -0.28 -4.35 -5.96
N ASP A 54 -1.53 -3.91 -6.04
CA ASP A 54 -1.97 -2.91 -7.03
C ASP A 54 -1.55 -3.24 -8.47
N PHE A 55 -1.62 -4.54 -8.83
CA PHE A 55 -1.27 -5.08 -10.14
C PHE A 55 0.23 -5.08 -10.46
N GLU A 56 1.08 -4.76 -9.49
CA GLU A 56 2.53 -4.89 -9.56
C GLU A 56 2.97 -6.19 -8.88
N LEU A 57 3.78 -6.99 -9.59
CA LEU A 57 4.30 -8.26 -9.09
C LEU A 57 5.56 -8.01 -8.25
N HIS A 58 5.54 -8.47 -7.02
CA HIS A 58 6.68 -8.46 -6.11
C HIS A 58 7.16 -9.90 -5.85
N ASP A 59 8.37 -10.22 -6.27
CA ASP A 59 9.06 -11.43 -5.85
C ASP A 59 9.61 -11.23 -4.43
N CYS A 60 9.12 -12.00 -3.47
CA CYS A 60 9.41 -11.88 -2.05
C CYS A 60 10.23 -13.05 -1.56
N GLN A 61 11.31 -12.77 -0.87
CA GLN A 61 12.24 -13.75 -0.30
C GLN A 61 12.61 -13.35 1.13
N ARG A 62 13.41 -14.16 1.79
CA ARG A 62 13.92 -13.81 3.14
C ARG A 62 14.40 -12.36 3.22
N GLY A 63 13.91 -11.63 4.20
CA GLY A 63 14.17 -10.20 4.40
C GLY A 63 13.25 -9.27 3.63
N SER A 64 12.33 -9.80 2.80
CA SER A 64 11.29 -8.96 2.19
C SER A 64 10.20 -8.61 3.20
N LEU A 65 9.81 -7.35 3.24
CA LEU A 65 8.66 -6.86 3.98
C LEU A 65 7.69 -6.21 2.98
N ILE A 66 6.47 -6.73 2.91
CA ILE A 66 5.36 -6.13 2.17
C ILE A 66 4.55 -5.26 3.13
N VAL A 67 4.24 -4.05 2.70
CA VAL A 67 3.36 -3.10 3.39
C VAL A 67 2.10 -2.93 2.56
N LEU A 68 0.98 -3.40 3.08
CA LEU A 68 -0.35 -3.18 2.49
C LEU A 68 -1.07 -2.08 3.23
N GLN A 69 -1.67 -1.18 2.46
CA GLN A 69 -2.48 -0.08 2.96
C GLN A 69 -3.96 -0.30 2.64
N PRO A 70 -4.88 0.27 3.42
CA PRO A 70 -6.30 0.21 3.11
C PRO A 70 -6.58 0.74 1.70
N GLY A 71 -7.46 0.03 0.99
CA GLY A 71 -7.80 0.35 -0.40
C GLY A 71 -6.92 -0.32 -1.44
N GLN A 72 -5.75 -0.86 -1.09
CA GLN A 72 -4.91 -1.58 -2.04
C GLN A 72 -5.54 -2.93 -2.41
N VAL A 73 -5.41 -3.29 -3.68
CA VAL A 73 -5.78 -4.62 -4.18
C VAL A 73 -4.56 -5.50 -4.19
N HIS A 74 -4.67 -6.67 -3.61
CA HIS A 74 -3.56 -7.60 -3.54
C HIS A 74 -3.98 -9.04 -3.84
N HIS A 75 -2.98 -9.87 -4.15
CA HIS A 75 -3.14 -11.30 -4.35
C HIS A 75 -1.87 -12.02 -3.90
N PHE A 76 -2.03 -13.01 -3.02
CA PHE A 76 -0.94 -13.89 -2.63
C PHE A 76 -0.75 -14.96 -3.72
N GLY A 77 0.49 -15.22 -4.10
CA GLY A 77 0.87 -16.46 -4.78
C GLY A 77 0.99 -17.62 -3.81
N ASP A 78 1.63 -18.68 -4.25
CA ASP A 78 1.86 -19.87 -3.43
C ASP A 78 2.73 -19.54 -2.21
N LEU A 79 2.16 -19.76 -1.02
CA LEU A 79 2.83 -19.57 0.27
C LEU A 79 3.40 -20.87 0.85
N SER A 80 3.34 -22.01 0.14
CA SER A 80 3.72 -23.32 0.65
C SER A 80 5.14 -23.38 1.20
N GLU A 81 6.07 -22.74 0.49
CA GLU A 81 7.50 -22.68 0.86
C GLU A 81 7.89 -21.39 1.62
N CYS A 82 6.93 -20.55 1.97
CA CYS A 82 7.19 -19.28 2.64
C CYS A 82 6.91 -19.39 4.13
N ASP A 83 7.83 -18.90 4.97
CA ASP A 83 7.58 -18.66 6.40
C ASP A 83 7.89 -17.21 6.76
N GLY A 84 7.24 -16.75 7.81
CA GLY A 84 7.36 -15.37 8.25
C GLY A 84 6.24 -14.95 9.19
N TRP A 85 5.95 -13.66 9.16
CA TRP A 85 5.00 -13.01 10.04
C TRP A 85 4.00 -12.17 9.25
N ALA A 86 2.77 -12.17 9.69
CA ALA A 86 1.75 -11.20 9.30
C ALA A 86 1.34 -10.38 10.53
N LEU A 87 1.31 -9.06 10.37
CA LEU A 87 0.75 -8.12 11.32
C LEU A 87 -0.39 -7.39 10.63
N ILE A 88 -1.57 -7.44 11.23
CA ILE A 88 -2.75 -6.73 10.74
C ILE A 88 -3.15 -5.67 11.75
N LEU A 89 -3.32 -4.44 11.29
CA LEU A 89 -3.85 -3.32 12.03
C LEU A 89 -5.19 -2.92 11.43
N ARG A 90 -6.24 -2.99 12.24
CA ARG A 90 -7.60 -2.66 11.80
C ARG A 90 -7.77 -1.15 11.60
N SER A 91 -8.31 -0.76 10.45
CA SER A 91 -8.54 0.65 10.12
C SER A 91 -9.58 1.32 11.03
N GLU A 92 -10.53 0.56 11.58
CA GLU A 92 -11.58 1.05 12.49
C GLU A 92 -11.02 1.57 13.82
N VAL A 93 -9.83 1.11 14.19
CA VAL A 93 -9.16 1.50 15.45
C VAL A 93 -8.42 2.81 15.31
N LEU A 94 -8.13 3.21 14.09
CA LEU A 94 -7.56 4.53 13.82
C LEU A 94 -8.70 5.53 13.90
N PRO A 95 -8.59 6.57 14.74
CA PRO A 95 -9.66 7.53 14.90
C PRO A 95 -9.97 8.18 13.55
N ALA A 96 -11.04 7.67 12.89
CA ALA A 96 -11.65 8.37 11.80
C ALA A 96 -12.07 9.74 12.33
N ARG A 97 -11.29 10.79 12.06
CA ARG A 97 -11.63 12.20 12.28
C ARG A 97 -12.16 12.62 13.66
N ALA A 98 -12.05 11.81 14.71
CA ALA A 98 -12.34 12.25 16.06
C ALA A 98 -11.14 13.09 16.55
N ALA A 99 -11.14 14.37 16.25
CA ALA A 99 -10.08 15.34 16.46
C ALA A 99 -9.61 15.52 17.92
N ASN A 100 -10.16 14.78 18.89
CA ASN A 100 -9.93 15.03 20.32
C ASN A 100 -9.38 13.86 21.13
N ALA A 101 -9.09 12.67 20.54
CA ALA A 101 -8.68 11.50 21.31
C ALA A 101 -7.46 10.74 20.77
N ALA A 102 -7.00 11.00 19.55
CA ALA A 102 -5.77 10.38 19.04
C ALA A 102 -4.55 11.13 19.61
N LYS A 103 -3.62 10.38 20.21
CA LYS A 103 -2.32 10.95 20.56
C LYS A 103 -1.63 11.37 19.25
N VAL A 104 -0.93 12.50 19.27
CA VAL A 104 -0.17 13.00 18.11
C VAL A 104 0.78 11.94 17.55
N SER A 105 1.34 11.07 18.43
CA SER A 105 2.20 9.94 18.08
C SER A 105 1.50 8.90 17.19
N ASP A 106 0.23 8.57 17.44
CA ASP A 106 -0.50 7.56 16.67
C ASP A 106 -0.71 8.03 15.21
N ILE A 107 -0.97 9.33 15.04
CA ILE A 107 -1.14 9.95 13.71
C ILE A 107 0.18 9.98 12.95
N GLU A 108 1.29 10.26 13.62
CA GLU A 108 2.61 10.33 12.99
C GLU A 108 3.12 8.95 12.58
N ALA A 109 2.97 7.92 13.44
CA ALA A 109 3.33 6.55 13.10
C ALA A 109 2.55 6.04 11.89
N MET A 110 1.27 6.39 11.79
CA MET A 110 0.45 6.02 10.63
C MET A 110 0.90 6.71 9.35
N LYS A 111 1.21 8.01 9.39
CA LYS A 111 1.77 8.72 8.23
C LYS A 111 3.10 8.13 7.78
N GLN A 112 3.93 7.70 8.73
CA GLN A 112 5.18 7.03 8.43
C GLN A 112 4.95 5.66 7.80
N LEU A 113 3.98 4.87 8.30
CA LEU A 113 3.59 3.59 7.71
C LEU A 113 3.05 3.77 6.28
N GLU A 114 2.19 4.75 6.05
CA GLU A 114 1.66 5.10 4.74
C GLU A 114 2.73 5.64 3.78
N GLY A 115 3.81 6.20 4.32
CA GLY A 115 4.97 6.67 3.57
C GLY A 115 5.91 5.57 3.08
N LEU A 116 5.81 4.35 3.62
CA LEU A 116 6.65 3.23 3.21
C LEU A 116 6.25 2.70 1.81
N PRO A 117 7.21 2.24 1.01
CA PRO A 117 6.89 1.56 -0.26
C PRO A 117 6.20 0.22 0.00
N SER A 118 5.42 -0.28 -0.96
CA SER A 118 4.70 -1.55 -0.85
C SER A 118 5.62 -2.75 -0.61
N LYS A 119 6.90 -2.66 -1.00
CA LYS A 119 7.94 -3.67 -0.72
C LYS A 119 9.21 -3.00 -0.22
N LEU A 120 9.76 -3.55 0.86
CA LEU A 120 11.07 -3.23 1.42
C LEU A 120 11.95 -4.49 1.38
N ALA A 121 13.23 -4.32 1.08
CA ALA A 121 14.24 -5.36 1.24
C ALA A 121 15.13 -4.98 2.45
N LEU A 122 14.94 -5.69 3.56
CA LEU A 122 15.65 -5.39 4.80
C LEU A 122 17.10 -5.90 4.75
N ARG A 123 18.06 -5.08 5.19
CA ARG A 123 19.46 -5.49 5.38
C ARG A 123 19.58 -6.44 6.58
N ALA A 124 20.65 -7.20 6.68
CA ALA A 124 20.84 -8.24 7.69
C ALA A 124 20.58 -7.76 9.14
N GLY A 125 21.07 -6.61 9.53
CA GLY A 125 20.81 -6.03 10.86
C GLY A 125 19.34 -5.68 11.08
N ALA A 126 18.69 -5.11 10.07
CA ALA A 126 17.27 -4.78 10.12
C ALA A 126 16.38 -6.04 10.12
N GLN A 127 16.80 -7.13 9.46
CA GLN A 127 16.10 -8.42 9.50
C GLN A 127 16.03 -8.98 10.92
N LEU A 128 17.16 -8.94 11.67
CA LEU A 128 17.19 -9.40 13.06
C LEU A 128 16.26 -8.56 13.93
N ALA A 129 16.37 -7.24 13.86
CA ALA A 129 15.54 -6.31 14.63
C ALA A 129 14.04 -6.46 14.30
N ALA A 130 13.70 -6.68 13.02
CA ALA A 130 12.32 -6.93 12.60
C ALA A 130 11.81 -8.26 13.16
N THR A 131 12.59 -9.34 13.07
CA THR A 131 12.23 -10.65 13.62
C THR A 131 11.93 -10.56 15.11
N GLU A 132 12.82 -9.94 15.89
CA GLU A 132 12.63 -9.74 17.33
C GLU A 132 11.37 -8.90 17.65
N ALA A 133 11.10 -7.87 16.83
CA ALA A 133 9.93 -7.02 17.01
C ALA A 133 8.63 -7.82 16.78
N PHE A 134 8.54 -8.58 15.68
CA PHE A 134 7.37 -9.43 15.40
C PHE A 134 7.17 -10.50 16.47
N GLU A 135 8.23 -11.17 16.91
CA GLU A 135 8.17 -12.17 17.97
C GLU A 135 7.71 -11.59 19.32
N ARG A 136 8.16 -10.38 19.65
CA ARG A 136 7.74 -9.68 20.86
C ARG A 136 6.27 -9.31 20.77
N MET A 137 5.84 -8.71 19.66
CA MET A 137 4.43 -8.36 19.46
C MET A 137 3.53 -9.58 19.47
N ALA A 138 3.93 -10.70 18.84
CA ALA A 138 3.15 -11.94 18.87
C ALA A 138 2.97 -12.50 20.29
N ARG A 139 4.02 -12.48 21.11
CA ARG A 139 3.94 -12.89 22.52
C ARG A 139 3.01 -12.00 23.35
N ASP A 140 3.10 -10.68 23.12
CA ASP A 140 2.27 -9.72 23.86
C ASP A 140 0.81 -9.74 23.39
N ALA A 141 0.54 -9.99 22.10
CA ALA A 141 -0.80 -10.20 21.56
C ALA A 141 -1.50 -11.47 22.09
N GLY A 142 -0.73 -12.47 22.55
CA GLY A 142 -1.25 -13.67 23.22
C GLY A 142 -1.69 -13.45 24.68
N ARG A 143 -1.50 -12.26 25.25
CA ARG A 143 -1.95 -11.93 26.61
C ARG A 143 -3.47 -11.65 26.63
N PRO A 144 -4.13 -11.74 27.80
CA PRO A 144 -5.51 -11.31 27.94
C PRO A 144 -5.71 -9.87 27.43
N ALA A 145 -6.70 -9.68 26.58
CA ALA A 145 -6.97 -8.38 25.95
C ALA A 145 -7.25 -7.31 27.01
N SER A 146 -6.54 -6.20 26.94
CA SER A 146 -6.71 -5.05 27.83
C SER A 146 -6.26 -3.75 27.13
N ARG A 147 -6.66 -2.61 27.69
CA ARG A 147 -6.18 -1.30 27.21
C ARG A 147 -4.65 -1.17 27.27
N ALA A 148 -4.03 -1.79 28.30
CA ALA A 148 -2.57 -1.76 28.46
C ALA A 148 -1.88 -2.59 27.37
N VAL A 149 -2.40 -3.77 27.03
CA VAL A 149 -1.87 -4.60 25.93
C VAL A 149 -2.03 -3.91 24.59
N ASN A 150 -3.19 -3.29 24.32
CA ASN A 150 -3.37 -2.48 23.10
C ASN A 150 -2.37 -1.33 23.01
N ALA A 151 -2.16 -0.58 24.09
CA ALA A 151 -1.19 0.52 24.14
C ALA A 151 0.24 0.02 23.91
N LEU A 152 0.61 -1.13 24.50
CA LEU A 152 1.92 -1.76 24.30
C LEU A 152 2.14 -2.16 22.85
N LEU A 153 1.18 -2.84 22.22
CA LEU A 153 1.28 -3.27 20.83
C LEU A 153 1.40 -2.08 19.87
N ARG A 154 0.65 -1.01 20.11
CA ARG A 154 0.75 0.24 19.32
C ARG A 154 2.14 0.87 19.43
N SER A 155 2.70 0.97 20.66
CA SER A 155 4.06 1.52 20.85
C SER A 155 5.13 0.64 20.21
N GLN A 156 4.96 -0.69 20.22
CA GLN A 156 5.88 -1.60 19.53
C GLN A 156 5.80 -1.47 18.01
N LEU A 157 4.59 -1.32 17.45
CA LEU A 157 4.39 -1.06 16.02
C LEU A 157 5.02 0.29 15.62
N GLU A 158 4.80 1.35 16.40
CA GLU A 158 5.41 2.66 16.18
C GLU A 158 6.94 2.55 16.14
N ALA A 159 7.55 1.88 17.13
CA ALA A 159 8.99 1.68 17.15
C ALA A 159 9.50 0.88 15.95
N LEU A 160 8.74 -0.13 15.48
CA LEU A 160 9.07 -0.90 14.27
C LEU A 160 9.02 0.00 13.03
N VAL A 161 7.94 0.77 12.85
CA VAL A 161 7.76 1.66 11.70
C VAL A 161 8.87 2.72 11.63
N ILE A 162 9.24 3.33 12.77
CA ILE A 162 10.34 4.29 12.84
C ILE A 162 11.67 3.64 12.41
N ARG A 163 11.98 2.43 12.90
CA ARG A 163 13.18 1.69 12.49
C ARG A 163 13.18 1.38 11.00
N LEU A 164 12.07 0.87 10.46
CA LEU A 164 11.91 0.62 9.02
C LEU A 164 12.14 1.89 8.20
N HIS A 165 11.69 3.02 8.70
CA HIS A 165 11.90 4.32 8.04
C HIS A 165 13.38 4.74 8.08
N ILE A 166 14.05 4.62 9.22
CA ILE A 166 15.50 4.88 9.36
C ILE A 166 16.30 3.96 8.43
N ASP A 167 15.97 2.67 8.39
CA ASP A 167 16.69 1.67 7.58
C ASP A 167 16.38 1.78 6.08
N SER A 168 15.21 2.29 5.71
CA SER A 168 14.81 2.52 4.31
C SER A 168 15.28 3.85 3.76
N THR A 169 15.62 4.80 4.63
CA THR A 169 16.11 6.11 4.21
C THR A 169 17.59 5.96 3.81
N ILE A 170 17.90 6.26 2.55
CA ILE A 170 19.27 6.65 2.13
C ILE A 170 19.71 7.77 3.05
N PRO A 171 21.01 7.83 3.47
CA PRO A 171 21.49 8.71 4.53
C PRO A 171 20.93 10.12 4.36
N ASN A 172 20.03 10.50 5.24
CA ASN A 172 19.57 11.85 5.36
C ASN A 172 20.54 12.54 6.34
N ASP A 173 21.69 12.98 5.83
CA ASP A 173 22.49 13.95 6.57
C ASP A 173 21.58 15.12 6.93
N ALA A 174 21.57 15.48 8.20
CA ALA A 174 20.70 16.45 8.84
C ALA A 174 20.83 17.85 8.24
N ILE A 175 20.31 18.02 7.03
CA ILE A 175 20.17 19.31 6.35
C ILE A 175 18.67 19.52 6.14
N ALA A 176 18.20 20.72 6.41
CA ALA A 176 16.81 21.14 6.21
C ALA A 176 16.23 20.52 4.92
N GLU A 177 15.12 19.83 5.04
CA GLU A 177 14.49 19.12 3.91
C GLU A 177 14.38 20.08 2.72
N PRO A 178 14.92 19.74 1.52
CA PRO A 178 14.83 20.61 0.38
C PRO A 178 13.37 21.02 0.11
N ALA A 179 13.11 22.31 -0.09
CA ALA A 179 11.75 22.81 -0.33
C ALA A 179 11.00 22.07 -1.46
N GLN A 180 11.73 21.49 -2.40
CA GLN A 180 11.17 20.65 -3.46
C GLN A 180 10.68 19.31 -2.94
N LEU A 181 11.39 18.67 -2.02
CA LEU A 181 11.00 17.39 -1.41
C LEU A 181 9.75 17.58 -0.53
N GLN A 182 9.75 18.63 0.30
CA GLN A 182 8.58 18.98 1.12
C GLN A 182 7.35 19.24 0.23
N ARG A 183 7.50 20.04 -0.83
CA ARG A 183 6.41 20.31 -1.79
C ARG A 183 5.93 19.06 -2.48
N PHE A 184 6.83 18.17 -2.87
CA PHE A 184 6.48 16.91 -3.49
C PHE A 184 5.72 15.98 -2.54
N ARG A 185 6.12 15.88 -1.28
CA ARG A 185 5.41 15.11 -0.24
C ARG A 185 4.01 15.67 0.00
N GLN A 186 3.89 16.99 0.16
CA GLN A 186 2.59 17.66 0.31
C GLN A 186 1.68 17.40 -0.91
N TYR A 187 2.23 17.46 -2.11
CA TYR A 187 1.50 17.14 -3.33
C TYR A 187 0.98 15.70 -3.33
N ARG A 188 1.81 14.73 -3.02
CA ARG A 188 1.38 13.32 -2.95
C ARG A 188 0.26 13.13 -1.94
N THR A 189 0.41 13.66 -0.74
CA THR A 189 -0.64 13.60 0.29
C THR A 189 -1.95 14.21 -0.19
N LEU A 190 -1.87 15.35 -0.87
CA LEU A 190 -3.04 16.04 -1.39
C LEU A 190 -3.69 15.26 -2.55
N VAL A 191 -2.89 14.63 -3.42
CA VAL A 191 -3.39 13.73 -4.47
C VAL A 191 -4.17 12.56 -3.85
N GLU A 192 -3.64 11.89 -2.84
CA GLU A 192 -4.34 10.79 -2.16
C GLU A 192 -5.70 11.22 -1.58
N ARG A 193 -5.78 12.46 -1.09
CA ARG A 193 -7.01 12.98 -0.48
C ARG A 193 -8.06 13.44 -1.50
N GLU A 194 -7.62 14.05 -2.62
CA GLU A 194 -8.51 14.82 -3.49
C GLU A 194 -8.63 14.31 -4.93
N PHE A 195 -7.97 13.20 -5.30
CA PHE A 195 -7.90 12.73 -6.70
C PHE A 195 -9.26 12.45 -7.35
N THR A 196 -10.31 12.18 -6.57
CA THR A 196 -11.67 12.00 -7.08
C THR A 196 -12.39 13.32 -7.34
N ARG A 197 -11.92 14.41 -6.76
CA ARG A 197 -12.53 15.74 -6.87
C ARG A 197 -11.75 16.67 -7.78
N TRP A 198 -10.42 16.55 -7.78
CA TRP A 198 -9.52 17.46 -8.48
C TRP A 198 -8.74 16.75 -9.58
N HIS A 199 -9.12 17.00 -10.82
CA HIS A 199 -8.53 16.33 -11.98
C HIS A 199 -7.49 17.19 -12.72
N THR A 200 -7.17 18.37 -12.23
CA THR A 200 -6.18 19.29 -12.82
C THR A 200 -5.09 19.64 -11.84
N VAL A 201 -3.84 19.70 -12.29
CA VAL A 201 -2.68 20.08 -11.46
C VAL A 201 -2.80 21.49 -10.91
N ALA A 202 -3.52 22.37 -11.63
CA ALA A 202 -3.76 23.76 -11.20
C ALA A 202 -4.39 23.85 -9.82
N LEU A 203 -5.40 23.03 -9.50
CA LEU A 203 -6.06 23.01 -8.19
C LEU A 203 -5.09 22.64 -7.07
N TYR A 204 -4.25 21.64 -7.29
CA TYR A 204 -3.22 21.24 -6.33
C TYR A 204 -2.16 22.32 -6.14
N ALA A 205 -1.73 22.96 -7.23
CA ALA A 205 -0.75 24.03 -7.16
C ALA A 205 -1.29 25.25 -6.39
N ALA A 206 -2.56 25.61 -6.63
CA ALA A 206 -3.23 26.70 -5.90
C ALA A 206 -3.31 26.39 -4.40
N GLU A 207 -3.74 25.18 -4.02
CA GLU A 207 -3.82 24.77 -2.61
C GLU A 207 -2.44 24.77 -1.92
N LEU A 208 -1.39 24.39 -2.64
CA LEU A 208 -0.01 24.38 -2.13
C LEU A 208 0.69 25.75 -2.23
N GLY A 209 -0.02 26.80 -2.65
CA GLY A 209 0.54 28.15 -2.77
C GLY A 209 1.71 28.24 -3.74
N CYS A 210 1.70 27.46 -4.82
CA CYS A 210 2.80 27.42 -5.80
C CYS A 210 2.29 27.41 -7.26
N SER A 211 3.19 27.62 -8.22
CA SER A 211 2.84 27.48 -9.63
C SER A 211 2.86 26.01 -10.06
N GLU A 212 2.03 25.66 -11.07
CA GLU A 212 2.05 24.32 -11.70
C GLU A 212 3.45 23.94 -12.22
N LYS A 213 4.21 24.92 -12.73
CA LYS A 213 5.59 24.71 -13.19
C LYS A 213 6.50 24.32 -12.02
N SER A 214 6.35 24.95 -10.86
CA SER A 214 7.11 24.65 -9.67
C SER A 214 6.77 23.26 -9.13
N LEU A 215 5.48 22.90 -9.11
CA LEU A 215 4.99 21.58 -8.68
C LEU A 215 5.48 20.47 -9.62
N SER A 216 5.39 20.69 -10.94
CA SER A 216 5.89 19.72 -11.94
C SER A 216 7.40 19.56 -11.89
N ARG A 217 8.15 20.63 -11.55
CA ARG A 217 9.61 20.53 -11.35
C ARG A 217 9.91 19.67 -10.12
N ALA A 218 9.24 19.90 -9.01
CA ALA A 218 9.41 19.09 -7.79
C ALA A 218 9.11 17.60 -8.08
N ALA A 219 8.02 17.30 -8.79
CA ALA A 219 7.65 15.95 -9.17
C ALA A 219 8.71 15.28 -10.08
N ARG A 220 9.23 16.00 -11.07
CA ARG A 220 10.30 15.47 -11.93
C ARG A 220 11.59 15.22 -11.18
N THR A 221 12.00 16.14 -10.32
CA THR A 221 13.24 15.98 -9.54
C THR A 221 13.16 14.81 -8.55
N MET A 222 11.99 14.60 -7.93
CA MET A 222 11.83 13.61 -6.85
C MET A 222 11.36 12.22 -7.33
N ALA A 223 10.64 12.15 -8.44
CA ALA A 223 10.01 10.91 -8.92
C ALA A 223 10.23 10.65 -10.42
N ASP A 224 11.01 11.46 -11.10
CA ASP A 224 11.19 11.40 -12.58
C ASP A 224 9.86 11.38 -13.37
N ARG A 225 8.81 11.96 -12.80
CA ARG A 225 7.46 11.99 -13.36
C ARG A 225 6.88 13.41 -13.30
N SER A 226 6.01 13.77 -14.25
CA SER A 226 5.28 15.02 -14.13
C SER A 226 4.20 14.95 -13.06
N ALA A 227 3.84 16.08 -12.45
CA ALA A 227 2.72 16.14 -11.51
C ALA A 227 1.42 15.58 -12.13
N LYS A 228 1.14 15.90 -13.39
CA LYS A 228 -0.02 15.37 -14.11
C LYS A 228 0.03 13.84 -14.25
N ALA A 229 1.20 13.27 -14.53
CA ALA A 229 1.34 11.81 -14.62
C ALA A 229 1.04 11.13 -13.28
N ILE A 230 1.55 11.68 -12.18
CA ILE A 230 1.29 11.14 -10.83
C ILE A 230 -0.21 11.16 -10.50
N LEU A 231 -0.91 12.27 -10.78
CA LEU A 231 -2.35 12.35 -10.59
C LEU A 231 -3.10 11.36 -11.48
N THR A 232 -2.72 11.27 -12.76
CA THR A 232 -3.31 10.32 -13.72
C THR A 232 -3.14 8.88 -13.25
N ASP A 233 -1.94 8.50 -12.83
CA ASP A 233 -1.65 7.16 -12.32
C ASP A 233 -2.52 6.82 -11.10
N ARG A 234 -2.73 7.79 -10.21
CA ARG A 234 -3.57 7.57 -9.02
C ARG A 234 -5.04 7.33 -9.38
N VAL A 235 -5.59 8.10 -10.30
CA VAL A 235 -6.96 7.92 -10.80
C VAL A 235 -7.11 6.57 -11.52
N VAL A 236 -6.13 6.21 -12.37
CA VAL A 236 -6.11 4.92 -13.07
C VAL A 236 -6.02 3.75 -12.10
N LEU A 237 -5.19 3.86 -11.07
CA LEU A 237 -5.04 2.82 -10.06
C LEU A 237 -6.38 2.57 -9.34
N GLU A 238 -7.07 3.63 -8.90
CA GLU A 238 -8.37 3.45 -8.24
C GLU A 238 -9.43 2.90 -9.18
N ALA A 239 -9.43 3.34 -10.45
CA ALA A 239 -10.29 2.77 -11.46
C ALA A 239 -10.07 1.25 -11.63
N LYS A 240 -8.81 0.81 -11.69
CA LYS A 240 -8.45 -0.61 -11.75
C LYS A 240 -8.92 -1.38 -10.50
N ARG A 241 -8.73 -0.81 -9.31
CA ARG A 241 -9.18 -1.40 -8.03
C ARG A 241 -10.69 -1.62 -8.03
N LEU A 242 -11.47 -0.58 -8.37
CA LEU A 242 -12.92 -0.66 -8.44
C LEU A 242 -13.41 -1.66 -9.51
N LEU A 243 -12.76 -1.69 -10.66
CA LEU A 243 -13.09 -2.64 -11.72
C LEU A 243 -12.78 -4.09 -11.35
N ALA A 244 -11.71 -4.34 -10.63
CA ALA A 244 -11.28 -5.68 -10.24
C ALA A 244 -12.09 -6.24 -9.04
N HIS A 245 -12.51 -5.35 -8.11
CA HIS A 245 -13.03 -5.79 -6.81
C HIS A 245 -14.51 -5.45 -6.58
N SER A 246 -15.13 -4.64 -7.42
CA SER A 246 -16.55 -4.29 -7.27
C SER A 246 -17.40 -4.75 -8.44
N LEU A 247 -18.69 -4.97 -8.17
CA LEU A 247 -19.72 -5.24 -9.18
C LEU A 247 -20.38 -3.95 -9.69
N LEU A 248 -19.91 -2.79 -9.29
CA LEU A 248 -20.47 -1.50 -9.72
C LEU A 248 -20.48 -1.39 -11.24
N PRO A 249 -21.57 -0.88 -11.84
CA PRO A 249 -21.60 -0.53 -13.25
C PRO A 249 -20.45 0.40 -13.62
N VAL A 250 -19.88 0.25 -14.81
CA VAL A 250 -18.76 1.08 -15.29
C VAL A 250 -19.09 2.58 -15.21
N ALA A 251 -20.34 2.94 -15.47
CA ALA A 251 -20.82 4.32 -15.37
C ALA A 251 -20.70 4.85 -13.92
N ASN A 252 -21.08 4.05 -12.93
CA ASN A 252 -21.03 4.44 -11.53
C ASN A 252 -19.57 4.61 -11.05
N ILE A 253 -18.66 3.72 -11.51
CA ILE A 253 -17.23 3.89 -11.25
C ILE A 253 -16.73 5.23 -11.80
N GLY A 254 -17.16 5.63 -12.99
CA GLY A 254 -16.83 6.94 -13.55
C GLY A 254 -17.27 8.08 -12.64
N TYR A 255 -18.50 8.03 -12.13
CA TYR A 255 -19.02 9.06 -11.20
C TYR A 255 -18.28 9.05 -9.85
N GLU A 256 -17.99 7.89 -9.26
CA GLU A 256 -17.21 7.79 -8.03
C GLU A 256 -15.79 8.38 -8.17
N LEU A 257 -15.22 8.26 -9.36
CA LEU A 257 -13.92 8.85 -9.69
C LEU A 257 -14.01 10.33 -10.08
N GLY A 258 -15.20 10.96 -10.00
CA GLY A 258 -15.39 12.38 -10.25
C GLY A 258 -15.54 12.78 -11.72
N PHE A 259 -15.77 11.84 -12.62
CA PHE A 259 -16.07 12.16 -14.01
C PHE A 259 -17.56 12.59 -14.15
N SER A 260 -17.79 13.73 -14.75
CA SER A 260 -19.15 14.25 -14.99
C SER A 260 -19.96 13.37 -15.94
N GLU A 261 -19.27 12.65 -16.84
CA GLU A 261 -19.89 11.75 -17.81
C GLU A 261 -19.14 10.41 -17.89
N PRO A 262 -19.86 9.28 -17.91
CA PRO A 262 -19.24 7.95 -18.03
C PRO A 262 -18.41 7.77 -19.29
N THR A 263 -18.79 8.42 -20.38
CA THR A 263 -18.06 8.38 -21.66
C THR A 263 -16.65 8.98 -21.53
N ASN A 264 -16.48 10.03 -20.74
CA ASN A 264 -15.20 10.67 -20.48
C ASN A 264 -14.30 9.72 -19.66
N PHE A 265 -14.85 9.02 -18.68
CA PHE A 265 -14.13 7.99 -17.93
C PHE A 265 -13.66 6.85 -18.86
N VAL A 266 -14.55 6.32 -19.73
CA VAL A 266 -14.19 5.24 -20.66
C VAL A 266 -13.05 5.66 -21.59
N LYS A 267 -13.13 6.87 -22.16
CA LYS A 267 -12.09 7.44 -23.03
C LYS A 267 -10.76 7.61 -22.26
N PHE A 268 -10.83 8.17 -21.05
CA PHE A 268 -9.68 8.34 -20.16
C PHE A 268 -9.02 6.99 -19.87
N PHE A 269 -9.78 6.04 -19.34
CA PHE A 269 -9.24 4.72 -18.95
C PHE A 269 -8.60 3.98 -20.13
N ARG A 270 -9.27 4.01 -21.32
CA ARG A 270 -8.73 3.40 -22.55
C ARG A 270 -7.44 4.07 -23.02
N ARG A 271 -7.35 5.39 -22.92
CA ARG A 271 -6.14 6.15 -23.30
C ARG A 271 -4.95 5.72 -22.42
N GLU A 272 -5.16 5.61 -21.10
CA GLU A 272 -4.10 5.36 -20.14
C GLU A 272 -3.71 3.87 -20.07
N THR A 273 -4.69 2.94 -20.22
CA THR A 273 -4.46 1.50 -20.01
C THR A 273 -4.43 0.68 -21.30
N ARG A 274 -4.83 1.25 -22.41
CA ARG A 274 -5.03 0.58 -23.71
C ARG A 274 -6.18 -0.44 -23.70
N LEU A 275 -6.91 -0.58 -22.62
CA LEU A 275 -8.06 -1.46 -22.46
C LEU A 275 -9.33 -0.65 -22.16
N THR A 276 -10.49 -1.17 -22.59
CA THR A 276 -11.74 -0.62 -22.08
C THR A 276 -11.96 -1.08 -20.63
N PRO A 277 -12.69 -0.31 -19.79
CA PRO A 277 -13.02 -0.73 -18.43
C PRO A 277 -13.67 -2.13 -18.36
N GLY A 278 -14.59 -2.44 -19.29
CA GLY A 278 -15.24 -3.76 -19.35
C GLY A 278 -14.26 -4.89 -19.72
N ALA A 279 -13.36 -4.66 -20.66
CA ALA A 279 -12.33 -5.64 -21.02
C ALA A 279 -11.37 -5.90 -19.86
N PHE A 280 -10.95 -4.84 -19.13
CA PHE A 280 -10.11 -4.97 -17.94
C PHE A 280 -10.82 -5.79 -16.86
N ARG A 281 -12.09 -5.48 -16.53
CA ARG A 281 -12.89 -6.26 -15.56
C ARG A 281 -12.95 -7.73 -15.93
N LYS A 282 -13.25 -8.05 -17.20
CA LYS A 282 -13.32 -9.44 -17.68
C LYS A 282 -11.99 -10.16 -17.52
N GLN A 283 -10.88 -9.50 -17.79
CA GLN A 283 -9.54 -10.06 -17.61
C GLN A 283 -9.24 -10.38 -16.14
N MET A 284 -9.61 -9.50 -15.21
CA MET A 284 -9.41 -9.72 -13.77
C MET A 284 -10.33 -10.83 -13.22
N SER A 285 -11.57 -10.92 -13.70
CA SER A 285 -12.51 -11.97 -13.29
C SER A 285 -12.14 -13.37 -13.81
N ALA A 286 -11.34 -13.47 -14.88
CA ALA A 286 -10.92 -14.74 -15.44
C ALA A 286 -9.72 -15.40 -14.72
N GLY A 287 -9.23 -14.84 -13.62
CA GLY A 287 -8.24 -15.46 -12.73
C GLY A 287 -6.83 -15.62 -13.30
N THR A 288 -6.47 -14.90 -14.37
CA THR A 288 -5.12 -14.98 -14.93
C THR A 288 -4.47 -13.61 -14.96
N PRO A 289 -3.59 -13.26 -14.02
CA PRO A 289 -2.72 -12.12 -14.22
C PRO A 289 -1.69 -12.48 -15.29
N ARG A 290 -1.93 -12.13 -16.54
CA ARG A 290 -0.85 -12.05 -17.52
C ARG A 290 0.04 -10.89 -17.09
N PRO A 291 1.33 -11.13 -16.78
CA PRO A 291 2.26 -10.03 -16.58
C PRO A 291 2.22 -9.16 -17.84
N ALA A 292 2.11 -7.85 -17.65
CA ALA A 292 2.33 -6.93 -18.74
C ALA A 292 3.68 -7.27 -19.35
N SER A 293 3.67 -7.67 -20.62
CA SER A 293 4.88 -7.89 -21.40
C SER A 293 5.66 -6.59 -21.45
N ASN A 294 6.66 -6.47 -20.58
CA ASN A 294 7.60 -5.39 -20.70
C ASN A 294 9.03 -5.93 -20.62
N GLN A 295 9.67 -5.73 -21.75
CA GLN A 295 11.11 -5.70 -22.01
C GLN A 295 11.89 -7.00 -21.81
N ARG A 296 12.10 -7.65 -22.97
CA ARG A 296 13.25 -8.54 -23.19
C ARG A 296 14.52 -7.76 -22.83
N ILE A 297 15.17 -8.18 -21.77
CA ILE A 297 16.57 -7.84 -21.53
C ILE A 297 17.36 -8.58 -22.61
N PRO A 298 18.13 -7.89 -23.46
CA PRO A 298 18.98 -8.59 -24.41
C PRO A 298 20.07 -9.35 -23.65
N PRO A 299 20.46 -10.56 -24.11
CA PRO A 299 21.53 -11.32 -23.48
C PRO A 299 22.84 -10.54 -23.62
N SER A 300 23.47 -10.23 -22.48
CA SER A 300 24.83 -9.71 -22.43
C SER A 300 25.76 -10.73 -23.09
N ARG A 301 26.40 -10.34 -24.18
CA ARG A 301 27.53 -11.11 -24.76
C ARG A 301 28.68 -11.08 -23.77
N LEU A 302 28.97 -12.24 -23.18
CA LEU A 302 30.27 -12.52 -22.60
C LEU A 302 31.23 -12.83 -23.75
N SER A 303 32.23 -12.03 -23.94
CA SER A 303 33.50 -12.35 -24.61
C SER A 303 34.61 -12.12 -23.60
#